data_129620aa9d745a92c0027452e495aa0d
#
_entry.id   129620aa9d745a92c0027452e495aa0d
#
_cell.length_a   1.000
_cell.length_b   1.000
_cell.length_c   1.000
_cell.angle_alpha   90.00
_cell.angle_beta   90.00
_cell.angle_gamma   90.00
#
_symmetry.space_group_name_H-M   'P 1'
#
loop_
_entity.id
_entity.type
_entity.pdbx_description
1 polymer ?
#
loop_
_entity_poly.entity_id
_entity_poly.type
_entity_poly.pdbx_seq_one_letter_code
_entity_poly.pdbx_strand_id
1 'polypeptide(L)'
;QRAADAGADGIELNFGCPHGMCERGMGSAVGQQPAVAEKITGWVMEKATIPVIVKLTPNITDITMAARAAKRAGANAISLINTINSITNVNLDTFVPEPTVRGLSSHGGYCGPAVKPIALNMLQACAADPDVNLPISGIGGITTWRDAAEFIALGATSLQVCTAVMHYGFRIVEDMTDGLNTYLDSKGMKSLADLRGRSVQKLQKWENLDLNFQRVARIDYEKCIGCNLCYIACEDGAHQCIDLKSPEELKVGLGPGRVPHKPVPKVREEDCVGCNLCSLVCPVDECITMVEIPNGKASMTWSNYQDRLAKGEMKAIPPHP
;
A
#
# COMPACT_ATOMS: atom_id res chain seq x y z
N GLN A 1 -12.81 -32.92 -5.37
CA GLN A 1 -12.75 -34.31 -4.91
C GLN A 1 -11.32 -34.87 -4.93
N ARG A 2 -10.61 -34.93 -6.08
CA ARG A 2 -9.25 -35.49 -6.18
C ARG A 2 -8.25 -34.94 -5.17
N ALA A 3 -8.30 -33.65 -4.87
CA ALA A 3 -7.43 -33.03 -3.88
C ALA A 3 -7.75 -33.53 -2.45
N ALA A 4 -9.04 -33.60 -2.10
CA ALA A 4 -9.48 -34.13 -0.81
C ALA A 4 -9.11 -35.62 -0.68
N ASP A 5 -9.34 -36.41 -1.74
CA ASP A 5 -8.98 -37.84 -1.76
C ASP A 5 -7.47 -38.07 -1.63
N ALA A 6 -6.66 -37.10 -2.06
CA ALA A 6 -5.19 -37.11 -1.90
C ALA A 6 -4.72 -36.62 -0.52
N GLY A 7 -5.63 -36.27 0.39
CA GLY A 7 -5.33 -35.83 1.76
C GLY A 7 -5.05 -34.33 1.91
N ALA A 8 -5.49 -33.49 0.97
CA ALA A 8 -5.37 -32.04 1.15
C ALA A 8 -6.31 -31.52 2.26
N ASP A 9 -5.83 -30.59 3.09
CA ASP A 9 -6.60 -29.96 4.16
C ASP A 9 -7.50 -28.82 3.67
N GLY A 10 -7.24 -28.30 2.46
CA GLY A 10 -8.01 -27.23 1.82
C GLY A 10 -7.68 -27.09 0.35
N ILE A 11 -8.48 -26.31 -0.36
CA ILE A 11 -8.32 -26.03 -1.80
C ILE A 11 -8.26 -24.52 -2.00
N GLU A 12 -7.29 -24.03 -2.79
CA GLU A 12 -7.28 -22.65 -3.25
C GLU A 12 -7.61 -22.60 -4.75
N LEU A 13 -8.74 -21.97 -5.11
CA LEU A 13 -9.15 -21.75 -6.49
C LEU A 13 -8.38 -20.54 -7.07
N ASN A 14 -7.61 -20.75 -8.12
CA ASN A 14 -6.82 -19.69 -8.74
C ASN A 14 -7.61 -18.93 -9.80
N PHE A 15 -8.23 -17.80 -9.42
CA PHE A 15 -8.93 -16.88 -10.32
C PHE A 15 -8.09 -15.62 -10.63
N GLY A 16 -6.76 -15.72 -10.52
CA GLY A 16 -5.93 -14.53 -10.62
C GLY A 16 -4.80 -14.58 -11.63
N CYS A 17 -4.41 -15.75 -12.14
CA CYS A 17 -3.27 -15.86 -13.05
C CYS A 17 -3.51 -15.04 -14.33
N PRO A 18 -2.63 -14.04 -14.67
CA PRO A 18 -2.90 -13.12 -15.77
C PRO A 18 -2.41 -13.63 -17.13
N HIS A 19 -1.53 -14.64 -17.19
CA HIS A 19 -0.89 -15.08 -18.43
C HIS A 19 -1.32 -16.49 -18.86
N GLY A 20 -1.44 -16.71 -20.16
CA GLY A 20 -1.72 -18.01 -20.79
C GLY A 20 -3.10 -18.61 -20.48
N MET A 21 -3.56 -18.50 -19.25
CA MET A 21 -4.84 -19.02 -18.80
C MET A 21 -6.01 -18.09 -19.16
N CYS A 22 -5.78 -16.76 -19.18
CA CYS A 22 -6.79 -15.77 -19.55
C CYS A 22 -7.32 -15.96 -20.96
N GLU A 23 -6.43 -16.26 -21.89
CA GLU A 23 -6.78 -16.50 -23.32
C GLU A 23 -7.68 -17.72 -23.50
N ARG A 24 -7.69 -18.62 -22.50
CA ARG A 24 -8.57 -19.80 -22.44
C ARG A 24 -9.81 -19.59 -21.59
N GLY A 25 -10.09 -18.36 -21.16
CA GLY A 25 -11.21 -18.05 -20.27
C GLY A 25 -11.01 -18.54 -18.83
N MET A 26 -9.76 -18.68 -18.37
CA MET A 26 -9.39 -19.16 -17.03
C MET A 26 -8.60 -18.09 -16.26
N GLY A 27 -8.22 -18.40 -15.04
CA GLY A 27 -7.39 -17.50 -14.23
C GLY A 27 -8.04 -16.11 -14.05
N SER A 28 -7.34 -15.03 -14.40
CA SER A 28 -7.86 -13.66 -14.21
C SER A 28 -9.07 -13.33 -15.10
N ALA A 29 -9.29 -14.05 -16.20
CA ALA A 29 -10.53 -13.91 -16.98
C ALA A 29 -11.77 -14.28 -16.16
N VAL A 30 -11.67 -15.29 -15.31
CA VAL A 30 -12.71 -15.64 -14.32
C VAL A 30 -12.79 -14.60 -13.22
N GLY A 31 -11.65 -14.23 -12.64
CA GLY A 31 -11.60 -13.28 -11.51
C GLY A 31 -12.07 -11.86 -11.84
N GLN A 32 -12.00 -11.46 -13.11
CA GLN A 32 -12.52 -10.17 -13.60
C GLN A 32 -14.03 -10.17 -13.82
N GLN A 33 -14.68 -11.33 -13.75
CA GLN A 33 -16.11 -11.48 -13.94
C GLN A 33 -16.76 -12.08 -12.68
N PRO A 34 -17.25 -11.27 -11.74
CA PRO A 34 -17.79 -11.74 -10.46
C PRO A 34 -18.85 -12.82 -10.59
N ALA A 35 -19.76 -12.70 -11.57
CA ALA A 35 -20.80 -13.69 -11.80
C ALA A 35 -20.24 -15.06 -12.25
N VAL A 36 -19.16 -15.09 -13.03
CA VAL A 36 -18.48 -16.33 -13.43
C VAL A 36 -17.72 -16.93 -12.26
N ALA A 37 -17.02 -16.10 -11.49
CA ALA A 37 -16.33 -16.53 -10.29
C ALA A 37 -17.29 -17.12 -9.25
N GLU A 38 -18.44 -16.49 -9.04
CA GLU A 38 -19.52 -16.99 -8.16
C GLU A 38 -20.02 -18.37 -8.62
N LYS A 39 -20.36 -18.51 -9.90
CA LYS A 39 -20.87 -19.76 -10.48
C LYS A 39 -19.87 -20.91 -10.34
N ILE A 40 -18.60 -20.68 -10.68
CA ILE A 40 -17.55 -21.71 -10.60
C ILE A 40 -17.29 -22.08 -9.13
N THR A 41 -17.20 -21.08 -8.25
CA THR A 41 -17.05 -21.32 -6.81
C THR A 41 -18.22 -22.15 -6.26
N GLY A 42 -19.46 -21.80 -6.63
CA GLY A 42 -20.66 -22.57 -6.23
C GLY A 42 -20.58 -24.03 -6.65
N TRP A 43 -20.20 -24.33 -7.89
CA TRP A 43 -20.02 -25.72 -8.35
C TRP A 43 -18.96 -26.48 -7.53
N VAL A 44 -17.89 -25.80 -7.12
CA VAL A 44 -16.86 -26.42 -6.27
C VAL A 44 -17.43 -26.67 -4.87
N MET A 45 -18.13 -25.67 -4.29
CA MET A 45 -18.72 -25.77 -2.96
C MET A 45 -19.75 -26.88 -2.85
N GLU A 46 -20.53 -27.15 -3.90
CA GLU A 46 -21.48 -28.27 -3.94
C GLU A 46 -20.83 -29.66 -3.72
N LYS A 47 -19.55 -29.80 -4.04
CA LYS A 47 -18.81 -31.06 -3.99
C LYS A 47 -17.67 -31.06 -2.97
N ALA A 48 -17.31 -29.90 -2.43
CA ALA A 48 -16.17 -29.76 -1.53
C ALA A 48 -16.50 -30.39 -0.15
N THR A 49 -15.60 -31.24 0.33
CA THR A 49 -15.62 -31.79 1.69
C THR A 49 -14.56 -31.18 2.59
N ILE A 50 -13.72 -30.31 2.04
CA ILE A 50 -12.64 -29.58 2.71
C ILE A 50 -12.79 -28.08 2.40
N PRO A 51 -12.21 -27.19 3.22
CA PRO A 51 -12.30 -25.74 3.03
C PRO A 51 -11.86 -25.27 1.64
N VAL A 52 -12.57 -24.30 1.09
CA VAL A 52 -12.28 -23.68 -0.21
C VAL A 52 -11.94 -22.22 -0.02
N ILE A 53 -10.77 -21.84 -0.51
CA ILE A 53 -10.25 -20.47 -0.57
C ILE A 53 -10.34 -20.00 -2.02
N VAL A 54 -10.78 -18.77 -2.25
CA VAL A 54 -10.81 -18.17 -3.60
C VAL A 54 -9.71 -17.13 -3.73
N LYS A 55 -8.73 -17.38 -4.61
CA LYS A 55 -7.62 -16.46 -4.87
C LYS A 55 -8.01 -15.46 -5.95
N LEU A 56 -8.03 -14.18 -5.54
CA LEU A 56 -8.53 -13.07 -6.34
C LEU A 56 -7.43 -12.43 -7.20
N THR A 57 -7.85 -11.84 -8.32
CA THR A 57 -6.97 -11.08 -9.23
C THR A 57 -6.87 -9.62 -8.81
N PRO A 58 -5.67 -8.99 -8.89
CA PRO A 58 -5.54 -7.54 -8.78
C PRO A 58 -5.86 -6.82 -10.10
N ASN A 59 -6.06 -7.56 -11.19
CA ASN A 59 -6.31 -6.98 -12.52
C ASN A 59 -7.79 -6.64 -12.70
N ILE A 60 -8.35 -5.93 -11.75
CA ILE A 60 -9.75 -5.50 -11.67
C ILE A 60 -9.81 -4.15 -10.96
N THR A 61 -10.77 -3.31 -11.32
CA THR A 61 -10.90 -1.97 -10.72
C THR A 61 -11.37 -2.03 -9.27
N ASP A 62 -12.33 -2.90 -8.97
CA ASP A 62 -12.88 -3.10 -7.62
C ASP A 62 -12.85 -4.59 -7.26
N ILE A 63 -11.89 -4.96 -6.43
CA ILE A 63 -11.69 -6.35 -5.98
C ILE A 63 -12.82 -6.84 -5.06
N THR A 64 -13.52 -5.91 -4.38
CA THR A 64 -14.61 -6.28 -3.45
C THR A 64 -15.76 -6.94 -4.17
N MET A 65 -15.99 -6.61 -5.44
CA MET A 65 -17.03 -7.27 -6.26
C MET A 65 -16.77 -8.78 -6.38
N ALA A 66 -15.52 -9.17 -6.67
CA ALA A 66 -15.13 -10.58 -6.75
C ALA A 66 -15.12 -11.25 -5.36
N ALA A 67 -14.71 -10.54 -4.32
CA ALA A 67 -14.74 -11.03 -2.94
C ALA A 67 -16.17 -11.31 -2.44
N ARG A 68 -17.10 -10.38 -2.69
CA ARG A 68 -18.54 -10.58 -2.39
C ARG A 68 -19.14 -11.75 -3.18
N ALA A 69 -18.74 -11.93 -4.45
CA ALA A 69 -19.17 -13.07 -5.27
C ALA A 69 -18.68 -14.40 -4.68
N ALA A 70 -17.42 -14.48 -4.24
CA ALA A 70 -16.88 -15.65 -3.54
C ALA A 70 -17.66 -15.94 -2.24
N LYS A 71 -18.01 -14.89 -1.47
CA LYS A 71 -18.84 -15.03 -0.26
C LYS A 71 -20.22 -15.59 -0.57
N ARG A 72 -20.94 -15.04 -1.57
CA ARG A 72 -22.27 -15.53 -1.95
C ARG A 72 -22.26 -16.98 -2.41
N ALA A 73 -21.16 -17.39 -3.07
CA ALA A 73 -20.96 -18.78 -3.49
C ALA A 73 -20.62 -19.75 -2.35
N GLY A 74 -20.43 -19.25 -1.12
CA GLY A 74 -20.16 -20.05 0.07
C GLY A 74 -18.68 -20.35 0.32
N ALA A 75 -17.73 -19.65 -0.31
CA ALA A 75 -16.31 -19.83 -0.03
C ALA A 75 -16.01 -19.64 1.47
N ASN A 76 -15.06 -20.43 1.99
CA ASN A 76 -14.67 -20.39 3.41
C ASN A 76 -13.68 -19.24 3.70
N ALA A 77 -12.89 -18.83 2.70
CA ALA A 77 -11.94 -17.72 2.79
C ALA A 77 -11.64 -17.18 1.40
N ILE A 78 -10.99 -16.01 1.36
CA ILE A 78 -10.39 -15.46 0.16
C ILE A 78 -8.89 -15.28 0.35
N SER A 79 -8.14 -15.30 -0.75
CA SER A 79 -6.73 -14.87 -0.75
C SER A 79 -6.50 -13.81 -1.80
N LEU A 80 -5.65 -12.85 -1.51
CA LEU A 80 -5.30 -11.76 -2.42
C LEU A 80 -3.95 -11.14 -2.03
N ILE A 81 -3.19 -10.72 -3.04
CA ILE A 81 -3.49 -10.62 -4.45
C ILE A 81 -2.71 -11.66 -5.26
N ASN A 82 -3.21 -12.02 -6.44
CA ASN A 82 -2.39 -12.70 -7.45
C ASN A 82 -1.44 -11.68 -8.12
N THR A 83 -0.72 -12.06 -9.15
CA THR A 83 0.24 -11.20 -9.86
C THR A 83 -0.46 -10.15 -10.73
N ILE A 84 0.19 -9.01 -10.92
CA ILE A 84 -0.28 -7.90 -11.75
C ILE A 84 0.15 -8.13 -13.20
N ASN A 85 -0.78 -8.00 -14.14
CA ASN A 85 -0.48 -8.11 -15.56
C ASN A 85 0.46 -6.98 -15.99
N SER A 86 1.59 -7.32 -16.62
CA SER A 86 2.65 -6.38 -16.92
C SER A 86 3.55 -6.80 -18.07
N ILE A 87 4.38 -5.86 -18.51
CA ILE A 87 5.59 -6.05 -19.31
C ILE A 87 6.75 -5.49 -18.49
N THR A 88 7.81 -6.25 -18.29
CA THR A 88 8.91 -5.83 -17.42
C THR A 88 9.82 -4.81 -18.08
N ASN A 89 10.19 -5.05 -19.35
CA ASN A 89 10.96 -4.12 -20.15
C ASN A 89 10.84 -4.42 -21.67
N VAL A 90 11.43 -3.56 -22.51
CA VAL A 90 11.58 -3.76 -23.96
C VAL A 90 13.05 -3.66 -24.29
N ASN A 91 13.61 -4.69 -24.93
CA ASN A 91 14.95 -4.66 -25.47
C ASN A 91 14.99 -3.68 -26.68
N LEU A 92 15.72 -2.57 -26.54
CA LEU A 92 15.71 -1.49 -27.54
C LEU A 92 16.53 -1.82 -28.82
N ASP A 93 17.36 -2.86 -28.77
CA ASP A 93 18.11 -3.30 -29.96
C ASP A 93 17.26 -4.20 -30.87
N THR A 94 16.41 -5.01 -30.26
CA THR A 94 15.55 -5.97 -30.97
C THR A 94 14.09 -5.55 -31.06
N PHE A 95 13.69 -4.54 -30.29
CA PHE A 95 12.31 -4.06 -30.09
C PHE A 95 11.36 -5.13 -29.56
N VAL A 96 11.88 -6.18 -28.92
CA VAL A 96 11.07 -7.26 -28.36
C VAL A 96 10.88 -7.04 -26.86
N PRO A 97 9.64 -7.11 -26.34
CA PRO A 97 9.40 -7.08 -24.89
C PRO A 97 9.99 -8.32 -24.19
N GLU A 98 10.35 -8.19 -22.93
CA GLU A 98 10.93 -9.27 -22.11
C GLU A 98 9.94 -9.80 -21.06
N PRO A 99 10.02 -11.10 -20.73
CA PRO A 99 10.86 -12.15 -21.28
C PRO A 99 10.42 -12.62 -22.68
N THR A 100 11.35 -13.16 -23.48
CA THR A 100 11.10 -13.58 -24.86
C THR A 100 11.13 -15.09 -25.06
N VAL A 101 10.32 -15.56 -26.02
CA VAL A 101 10.37 -16.91 -26.56
C VAL A 101 10.45 -16.81 -28.08
N ARG A 102 11.57 -17.21 -28.68
CA ARG A 102 11.82 -17.18 -30.14
C ARG A 102 11.51 -15.82 -30.77
N GLY A 103 11.93 -14.73 -30.12
CA GLY A 103 11.75 -13.37 -30.64
C GLY A 103 10.35 -12.77 -30.45
N LEU A 104 9.46 -13.44 -29.74
CA LEU A 104 8.12 -12.95 -29.37
C LEU A 104 8.00 -12.93 -27.84
N SER A 105 7.06 -12.14 -27.35
CA SER A 105 6.75 -12.02 -25.92
C SER A 105 5.24 -12.05 -25.68
N SER A 106 4.84 -12.23 -24.43
CA SER A 106 3.47 -12.04 -23.98
C SER A 106 3.47 -11.31 -22.64
N HIS A 107 2.29 -10.83 -22.22
CA HIS A 107 2.12 -10.28 -20.87
C HIS A 107 2.52 -11.30 -19.81
N GLY A 108 3.16 -10.83 -18.73
CA GLY A 108 3.57 -11.61 -17.58
C GLY A 108 2.96 -11.13 -16.27
N GLY A 109 3.09 -11.93 -15.23
CA GLY A 109 2.65 -11.57 -13.89
C GLY A 109 3.76 -10.89 -13.10
N TYR A 110 3.58 -9.62 -12.76
CA TYR A 110 4.51 -8.86 -11.93
C TYR A 110 4.21 -9.10 -10.44
N CYS A 111 5.26 -9.34 -9.64
CA CYS A 111 5.20 -9.66 -8.22
C CYS A 111 6.44 -9.12 -7.47
N GLY A 112 6.56 -9.46 -6.20
CA GLY A 112 7.66 -9.01 -5.34
C GLY A 112 7.36 -7.70 -4.61
N PRO A 113 8.37 -7.03 -3.98
CA PRO A 113 8.15 -5.91 -3.07
C PRO A 113 7.37 -4.73 -3.67
N ALA A 114 7.53 -4.48 -4.97
CA ALA A 114 6.88 -3.35 -5.65
C ALA A 114 5.35 -3.44 -5.69
N VAL A 115 4.76 -4.63 -5.55
CA VAL A 115 3.29 -4.79 -5.55
C VAL A 115 2.68 -4.65 -4.16
N LYS A 116 3.49 -4.57 -3.09
CA LYS A 116 2.98 -4.49 -1.70
C LYS A 116 1.96 -3.36 -1.49
N PRO A 117 2.17 -2.11 -1.92
CA PRO A 117 1.19 -1.04 -1.71
C PRO A 117 -0.18 -1.34 -2.33
N ILE A 118 -0.19 -1.99 -3.49
CA ILE A 118 -1.42 -2.39 -4.19
C ILE A 118 -2.12 -3.51 -3.42
N ALA A 119 -1.35 -4.49 -2.95
CA ALA A 119 -1.87 -5.61 -2.16
C ALA A 119 -2.48 -5.13 -0.83
N LEU A 120 -1.82 -4.22 -0.11
CA LEU A 120 -2.33 -3.61 1.13
C LEU A 120 -3.65 -2.86 0.90
N ASN A 121 -3.74 -2.06 -0.18
CA ASN A 121 -4.95 -1.34 -0.54
C ASN A 121 -6.13 -2.29 -0.81
N MET A 122 -5.91 -3.31 -1.64
CA MET A 122 -6.95 -4.27 -1.99
C MET A 122 -7.38 -5.14 -0.81
N LEU A 123 -6.43 -5.52 0.05
CA LEU A 123 -6.72 -6.27 1.28
C LEU A 123 -7.57 -5.44 2.24
N GLN A 124 -7.20 -4.19 2.48
CA GLN A 124 -7.96 -3.29 3.34
C GLN A 124 -9.37 -3.07 2.81
N ALA A 125 -9.55 -2.89 1.50
CA ALA A 125 -10.86 -2.73 0.88
C ALA A 125 -11.76 -3.96 1.16
N CYS A 126 -11.23 -5.18 1.02
CA CYS A 126 -11.98 -6.39 1.33
C CYS A 126 -12.23 -6.56 2.85
N ALA A 127 -11.26 -6.20 3.69
CA ALA A 127 -11.38 -6.32 5.14
C ALA A 127 -12.37 -5.30 5.75
N ALA A 128 -12.49 -4.13 5.13
CA ALA A 128 -13.43 -3.08 5.56
C ALA A 128 -14.87 -3.31 5.05
N ASP A 129 -15.05 -4.19 4.08
CA ASP A 129 -16.33 -4.41 3.43
C ASP A 129 -17.20 -5.38 4.24
N PRO A 130 -18.35 -4.94 4.79
CA PRO A 130 -19.23 -5.77 5.60
C PRO A 130 -19.87 -6.92 4.81
N ASP A 131 -20.01 -6.80 3.48
CA ASP A 131 -20.61 -7.83 2.64
C ASP A 131 -19.59 -8.92 2.27
N VAL A 132 -18.29 -8.69 2.45
CA VAL A 132 -17.25 -9.71 2.29
C VAL A 132 -17.18 -10.59 3.53
N ASN A 133 -16.86 -10.04 4.68
CA ASN A 133 -16.82 -10.73 5.98
C ASN A 133 -16.33 -12.20 5.90
N LEU A 134 -15.18 -12.42 5.27
CA LEU A 134 -14.49 -13.70 5.15
C LEU A 134 -13.08 -13.60 5.74
N PRO A 135 -12.51 -14.70 6.25
CA PRO A 135 -11.09 -14.76 6.52
C PRO A 135 -10.28 -14.42 5.26
N ILE A 136 -9.21 -13.63 5.41
CA ILE A 136 -8.37 -13.18 4.29
C ILE A 136 -6.96 -13.71 4.47
N SER A 137 -6.46 -14.43 3.46
CA SER A 137 -5.06 -14.78 3.36
C SER A 137 -4.34 -13.72 2.50
N GLY A 138 -3.48 -12.91 3.12
CA GLY A 138 -2.76 -11.83 2.46
C GLY A 138 -1.51 -12.31 1.74
N ILE A 139 -1.36 -11.91 0.48
CA ILE A 139 -0.16 -12.18 -0.32
C ILE A 139 0.13 -10.99 -1.25
N GLY A 140 1.40 -10.66 -1.46
CA GLY A 140 1.85 -9.65 -2.41
C GLY A 140 2.94 -8.75 -1.84
N GLY A 141 4.20 -9.10 -2.12
CA GLY A 141 5.36 -8.29 -1.76
C GLY A 141 5.80 -8.38 -0.29
N ILE A 142 5.36 -9.37 0.45
CA ILE A 142 5.80 -9.63 1.82
C ILE A 142 7.24 -10.15 1.78
N THR A 143 8.19 -9.42 2.36
CA THR A 143 9.61 -9.75 2.39
C THR A 143 10.23 -9.72 3.78
N THR A 144 9.58 -9.02 4.71
CA THR A 144 10.05 -8.85 6.09
C THR A 144 8.91 -9.06 7.08
N TRP A 145 9.24 -9.22 8.37
CA TRP A 145 8.25 -9.26 9.44
C TRP A 145 7.40 -7.97 9.52
N ARG A 146 7.96 -6.80 9.11
CA ARG A 146 7.21 -5.54 9.06
C ARG A 146 6.11 -5.59 8.02
N ASP A 147 6.42 -6.08 6.81
CA ASP A 147 5.40 -6.28 5.77
C ASP A 147 4.30 -7.21 6.27
N ALA A 148 4.69 -8.32 6.92
CA ALA A 148 3.75 -9.27 7.52
C ALA A 148 2.83 -8.60 8.55
N ALA A 149 3.40 -7.78 9.46
CA ALA A 149 2.64 -7.04 10.46
C ALA A 149 1.65 -6.04 9.84
N GLU A 150 2.03 -5.35 8.76
CA GLU A 150 1.17 -4.42 8.03
C GLU A 150 -0.07 -5.13 7.44
N PHE A 151 0.11 -6.28 6.79
CA PHE A 151 -0.99 -7.08 6.27
C PHE A 151 -1.94 -7.53 7.40
N ILE A 152 -1.40 -7.99 8.53
CA ILE A 152 -2.22 -8.43 9.67
C ILE A 152 -2.96 -7.22 10.27
N ALA A 153 -2.31 -6.07 10.43
CA ALA A 153 -2.93 -4.86 10.93
C ALA A 153 -4.08 -4.37 10.02
N LEU A 154 -4.01 -4.65 8.72
CA LEU A 154 -5.06 -4.35 7.74
C LEU A 154 -6.09 -5.48 7.58
N GLY A 155 -6.05 -6.52 8.43
CA GLY A 155 -7.14 -7.50 8.54
C GLY A 155 -6.83 -8.89 8.02
N ALA A 156 -5.61 -9.17 7.51
CA ALA A 156 -5.23 -10.51 7.12
C ALA A 156 -5.29 -11.48 8.31
N THR A 157 -5.85 -12.65 8.07
CA THR A 157 -5.93 -13.76 9.05
C THR A 157 -4.73 -14.69 8.94
N SER A 158 -4.23 -14.88 7.72
CA SER A 158 -3.02 -15.63 7.40
C SER A 158 -2.25 -14.94 6.29
N LEU A 159 -1.02 -15.35 6.06
CA LEU A 159 -0.14 -14.75 5.06
C LEU A 159 0.43 -15.83 4.15
N GLN A 160 0.70 -15.45 2.91
CA GLN A 160 1.41 -16.27 1.93
C GLN A 160 2.64 -15.51 1.45
N VAL A 161 3.77 -16.21 1.34
CA VAL A 161 5.05 -15.66 0.87
C VAL A 161 5.54 -16.49 -0.31
N CYS A 162 5.80 -15.86 -1.43
CA CYS A 162 6.28 -16.54 -2.65
C CYS A 162 7.63 -15.99 -3.08
N THR A 163 7.69 -14.80 -3.68
CA THR A 163 8.89 -14.22 -4.28
C THR A 163 10.06 -14.11 -3.27
N ALA A 164 9.78 -13.73 -2.03
CA ALA A 164 10.81 -13.64 -1.00
C ALA A 164 11.45 -15.00 -0.68
N VAL A 165 10.66 -16.09 -0.70
CA VAL A 165 11.21 -17.46 -0.55
C VAL A 165 12.11 -17.81 -1.72
N MET A 166 11.78 -17.37 -2.95
CA MET A 166 12.64 -17.58 -4.13
C MET A 166 13.97 -16.85 -4.03
N HIS A 167 13.99 -15.65 -3.40
CA HIS A 167 15.19 -14.83 -3.23
C HIS A 167 16.03 -15.25 -2.03
N TYR A 168 15.41 -15.63 -0.91
CA TYR A 168 16.07 -15.79 0.39
C TYR A 168 15.96 -17.20 0.98
N GLY A 169 15.25 -18.11 0.32
CA GLY A 169 14.98 -19.46 0.81
C GLY A 169 13.88 -19.52 1.89
N PHE A 170 13.53 -20.74 2.31
CA PHE A 170 12.44 -20.97 3.27
C PHE A 170 12.72 -20.40 4.67
N ARG A 171 13.98 -20.22 5.03
CA ARG A 171 14.38 -19.64 6.32
C ARG A 171 13.78 -18.26 6.59
N ILE A 172 13.42 -17.51 5.54
CA ILE A 172 12.77 -16.20 5.69
C ILE A 172 11.48 -16.27 6.52
N VAL A 173 10.81 -17.44 6.55
CA VAL A 173 9.59 -17.63 7.36
C VAL A 173 9.93 -17.64 8.85
N GLU A 174 11.06 -18.23 9.23
CA GLU A 174 11.56 -18.21 10.61
C GLU A 174 11.91 -16.78 11.00
N ASP A 175 12.69 -16.07 10.18
CA ASP A 175 13.08 -14.68 10.42
C ASP A 175 11.86 -13.76 10.56
N MET A 176 10.80 -13.97 9.74
CA MET A 176 9.54 -13.22 9.86
C MET A 176 8.81 -13.53 11.17
N THR A 177 8.78 -14.80 11.57
CA THR A 177 8.11 -15.24 12.80
C THR A 177 8.80 -14.66 14.02
N ASP A 178 10.12 -14.70 14.08
CA ASP A 178 10.92 -14.15 15.18
C ASP A 178 10.76 -12.62 15.26
N GLY A 179 10.79 -11.95 14.12
CA GLY A 179 10.56 -10.51 14.05
C GLY A 179 9.16 -10.11 14.50
N LEU A 180 8.12 -10.87 14.11
CA LEU A 180 6.75 -10.64 14.56
C LEU A 180 6.60 -10.87 16.06
N ASN A 181 7.18 -11.91 16.64
CA ASN A 181 7.15 -12.18 18.07
C ASN A 181 7.81 -11.02 18.84
N THR A 182 9.02 -10.61 18.45
CA THR A 182 9.72 -9.45 19.04
C THR A 182 8.87 -8.18 18.96
N TYR A 183 8.21 -7.94 17.83
CA TYR A 183 7.33 -6.78 17.67
C TYR A 183 6.10 -6.85 18.59
N LEU A 184 5.43 -7.99 18.68
CA LEU A 184 4.28 -8.18 19.57
C LEU A 184 4.67 -7.94 21.04
N ASP A 185 5.80 -8.48 21.47
CA ASP A 185 6.34 -8.28 22.82
C ASP A 185 6.61 -6.80 23.09
N SER A 186 7.23 -6.08 22.14
CA SER A 186 7.50 -4.64 22.26
C SER A 186 6.24 -3.79 22.39
N LYS A 187 5.09 -4.31 21.93
CA LYS A 187 3.78 -3.66 21.99
C LYS A 187 2.89 -4.19 23.13
N GLY A 188 3.37 -5.15 23.91
CA GLY A 188 2.59 -5.80 24.98
C GLY A 188 1.40 -6.60 24.43
N MET A 189 1.46 -7.07 23.18
CA MET A 189 0.45 -7.89 22.55
C MET A 189 0.72 -9.37 22.80
N LYS A 190 -0.33 -10.14 23.11
CA LYS A 190 -0.20 -11.56 23.44
C LYS A 190 -0.33 -12.48 22.23
N SER A 191 -0.89 -11.98 21.13
CA SER A 191 -1.14 -12.78 19.92
C SER A 191 -1.31 -11.91 18.69
N LEU A 192 -1.26 -12.52 17.50
CA LEU A 192 -1.58 -11.84 16.24
C LEU A 192 -3.04 -11.35 16.19
N ALA A 193 -3.95 -11.95 16.97
CA ALA A 193 -5.33 -11.48 17.06
C ALA A 193 -5.40 -10.06 17.66
N ASP A 194 -4.46 -9.71 18.55
CA ASP A 194 -4.39 -8.37 19.14
C ASP A 194 -3.95 -7.30 18.12
N LEU A 195 -3.21 -7.69 17.08
CA LEU A 195 -2.77 -6.81 16.00
C LEU A 195 -3.79 -6.74 14.87
N ARG A 196 -4.48 -7.86 14.59
CA ARG A 196 -5.33 -8.01 13.42
C ARG A 196 -6.42 -6.95 13.33
N GLY A 197 -6.49 -6.28 12.20
CA GLY A 197 -7.53 -5.32 11.86
C GLY A 197 -7.42 -3.96 12.54
N ARG A 198 -6.40 -3.68 13.37
CA ARG A 198 -6.26 -2.39 14.09
C ARG A 198 -6.22 -1.18 13.16
N SER A 199 -5.79 -1.36 11.92
CA SER A 199 -5.66 -0.28 10.94
C SER A 199 -6.84 -0.18 9.97
N VAL A 200 -7.75 -1.16 9.92
CA VAL A 200 -8.85 -1.22 8.95
C VAL A 200 -9.71 0.03 9.00
N GLN A 201 -10.16 0.44 10.19
CA GLN A 201 -11.04 1.60 10.40
C GLN A 201 -10.29 2.94 10.42
N LYS A 202 -8.95 2.93 10.36
CA LYS A 202 -8.15 4.16 10.30
C LYS A 202 -7.98 4.70 8.89
N LEU A 203 -8.24 3.89 7.87
CA LEU A 203 -8.36 4.36 6.50
C LEU A 203 -9.78 4.86 6.28
N GLN A 204 -9.89 6.14 5.97
CA GLN A 204 -11.15 6.83 5.73
C GLN A 204 -11.22 7.33 4.29
N LYS A 205 -12.41 7.62 3.79
CA LYS A 205 -12.58 8.36 2.54
C LYS A 205 -12.01 9.77 2.72
N TRP A 206 -11.42 10.31 1.65
CA TRP A 206 -10.81 11.64 1.67
C TRP A 206 -11.78 12.72 2.19
N GLU A 207 -13.06 12.63 1.83
CA GLU A 207 -14.13 13.55 2.25
C GLU A 207 -14.35 13.63 3.77
N ASN A 208 -13.82 12.63 4.52
CA ASN A 208 -13.90 12.57 5.98
C ASN A 208 -12.61 13.01 6.68
N LEU A 209 -11.58 13.39 5.91
CA LEU A 209 -10.33 13.89 6.49
C LEU A 209 -10.46 15.39 6.80
N ASP A 210 -9.70 15.85 7.80
CA ASP A 210 -9.67 17.26 8.19
C ASP A 210 -8.94 18.10 7.13
N LEU A 211 -9.66 18.98 6.46
CA LEU A 211 -9.14 19.91 5.44
C LEU A 211 -8.33 21.06 6.04
N ASN A 212 -8.52 21.35 7.33
CA ASN A 212 -7.81 22.40 8.05
C ASN A 212 -6.55 21.88 8.74
N PHE A 213 -6.27 20.57 8.65
CA PHE A 213 -5.05 19.97 9.15
C PHE A 213 -3.83 20.52 8.37
N GLN A 214 -2.85 21.04 9.08
CA GLN A 214 -1.65 21.61 8.49
C GLN A 214 -0.39 20.93 9.02
N ARG A 215 0.47 20.49 8.14
CA ARG A 215 1.81 20.02 8.45
C ARG A 215 2.85 20.81 7.68
N VAL A 216 3.99 21.00 8.30
CA VAL A 216 5.14 21.69 7.68
C VAL A 216 6.42 20.90 7.86
N ALA A 217 7.36 21.10 6.96
CA ALA A 217 8.69 20.53 7.11
C ALA A 217 9.49 21.31 8.14
N ARG A 218 10.16 20.61 9.05
CA ARG A 218 11.16 21.17 9.98
C ARG A 218 12.50 20.52 9.78
N ILE A 219 13.53 21.35 9.73
CA ILE A 219 14.91 20.95 9.50
C ILE A 219 15.66 20.95 10.84
N ASP A 220 16.25 19.81 11.14
CA ASP A 220 17.20 19.69 12.24
C ASP A 220 18.58 20.17 11.75
N TYR A 221 18.95 21.36 12.15
CA TYR A 221 20.21 21.99 11.72
C TYR A 221 21.46 21.34 12.35
N GLU A 222 21.32 20.61 13.44
CA GLU A 222 22.44 19.85 14.02
C GLU A 222 22.79 18.64 13.14
N LYS A 223 21.81 18.06 12.45
CA LYS A 223 21.97 16.97 11.50
C LYS A 223 22.25 17.46 10.07
N CYS A 224 21.78 18.65 9.72
CA CYS A 224 21.82 19.17 8.35
C CYS A 224 23.24 19.37 7.85
N ILE A 225 23.61 18.71 6.74
CA ILE A 225 24.94 18.82 6.10
C ILE A 225 25.03 19.96 5.06
N GLY A 226 23.96 20.70 4.80
CA GLY A 226 23.94 21.82 3.86
C GLY A 226 24.05 21.42 2.39
N CYS A 227 23.58 20.22 2.00
CA CYS A 227 23.62 19.76 0.60
C CYS A 227 22.60 20.45 -0.30
N ASN A 228 21.57 21.10 0.28
CA ASN A 228 20.52 21.86 -0.39
C ASN A 228 19.62 21.05 -1.37
N LEU A 229 19.65 19.72 -1.32
CA LEU A 229 18.76 18.89 -2.16
C LEU A 229 17.28 19.15 -1.86
N CYS A 230 16.92 19.41 -0.59
CA CYS A 230 15.57 19.78 -0.19
C CYS A 230 15.10 21.10 -0.78
N TYR A 231 16.01 22.10 -0.91
CA TYR A 231 15.74 23.36 -1.60
C TYR A 231 15.44 23.11 -3.08
N ILE A 232 16.33 22.39 -3.77
CA ILE A 232 16.16 22.08 -5.20
C ILE A 232 14.84 21.35 -5.45
N ALA A 233 14.54 20.31 -4.64
CA ALA A 233 13.31 19.55 -4.78
C ALA A 233 12.05 20.39 -4.55
N CYS A 234 12.10 21.37 -3.63
CA CYS A 234 10.99 22.27 -3.37
C CYS A 234 10.84 23.33 -4.46
N GLU A 235 11.95 23.88 -4.94
CA GLU A 235 11.99 24.90 -6.00
C GLU A 235 11.48 24.34 -7.33
N ASP A 236 12.00 23.18 -7.74
CA ASP A 236 11.62 22.51 -8.99
C ASP A 236 10.25 21.79 -8.89
N GLY A 237 9.89 21.37 -7.67
CA GLY A 237 8.70 20.55 -7.41
C GLY A 237 7.41 21.31 -7.15
N ALA A 238 7.39 22.64 -7.29
CA ALA A 238 6.18 23.46 -7.35
C ALA A 238 5.73 24.26 -6.10
N HIS A 239 6.31 24.07 -4.89
CA HIS A 239 5.83 24.81 -3.71
C HIS A 239 6.73 26.02 -3.35
N GLN A 240 8.00 25.98 -3.71
CA GLN A 240 8.97 27.08 -3.63
C GLN A 240 9.00 27.77 -2.24
N CYS A 241 8.80 26.99 -1.18
CA CYS A 241 8.68 27.50 0.18
C CYS A 241 9.94 27.28 1.03
N ILE A 242 11.08 26.91 0.41
CA ILE A 242 12.37 26.79 1.09
C ILE A 242 13.32 27.84 0.56
N ASP A 243 13.77 28.74 1.44
CA ASP A 243 14.79 29.75 1.13
C ASP A 243 16.17 29.23 1.48
N LEU A 244 17.21 29.81 0.84
CA LEU A 244 18.59 29.62 1.25
C LEU A 244 19.05 30.85 2.06
N LYS A 245 19.43 30.61 3.32
CA LYS A 245 19.88 31.64 4.27
C LYS A 245 21.28 31.34 4.77
N SER A 246 22.01 32.38 5.21
CA SER A 246 23.28 32.13 5.89
C SER A 246 23.07 31.50 7.26
N PRO A 247 24.00 30.66 7.74
CA PRO A 247 23.90 30.09 9.11
C PRO A 247 23.86 31.16 10.19
N GLU A 248 24.52 32.31 9.96
CA GLU A 248 24.56 33.46 10.85
C GLU A 248 23.19 34.13 10.95
N GLU A 249 22.46 34.29 9.84
CA GLU A 249 21.07 34.80 9.83
C GLU A 249 20.14 33.89 10.61
N LEU A 250 20.31 32.58 10.50
CA LEU A 250 19.47 31.61 11.19
C LEU A 250 19.89 31.36 12.64
N LYS A 251 21.09 31.82 13.05
CA LYS A 251 21.69 31.56 14.37
C LYS A 251 21.75 30.07 14.71
N VAL A 252 22.03 29.24 13.71
CA VAL A 252 22.08 27.78 13.85
C VAL A 252 23.51 27.27 13.90
N GLY A 253 23.75 26.25 14.71
CA GLY A 253 25.01 25.52 14.71
C GLY A 253 25.23 24.77 13.40
N LEU A 254 26.50 24.48 13.10
CA LEU A 254 26.86 23.70 11.92
C LEU A 254 27.01 22.22 12.33
N GLY A 255 26.28 21.34 11.65
CA GLY A 255 26.44 19.90 11.80
C GLY A 255 27.84 19.40 11.37
N PRO A 256 28.25 18.21 11.76
CA PRO A 256 29.54 17.62 11.39
C PRO A 256 29.74 17.57 9.87
N GLY A 257 30.93 17.95 9.40
CA GLY A 257 31.30 17.92 7.97
C GLY A 257 30.75 19.06 7.12
N ARG A 258 30.13 20.05 7.70
CA ARG A 258 29.58 21.21 7.02
C ARG A 258 30.62 22.22 6.62
N VAL A 259 30.51 22.78 5.41
CA VAL A 259 31.36 23.84 4.96
C VAL A 259 30.88 25.16 5.56
N PRO A 260 31.73 25.91 6.31
CA PRO A 260 31.39 27.23 6.80
C PRO A 260 30.98 28.15 5.63
N HIS A 261 30.03 29.05 5.89
CA HIS A 261 29.54 30.07 4.92
C HIS A 261 28.66 29.55 3.77
N LYS A 262 28.36 28.23 3.69
CA LYS A 262 27.41 27.74 2.70
C LYS A 262 25.97 28.04 3.16
N PRO A 263 25.12 28.63 2.29
CA PRO A 263 23.71 28.84 2.63
C PRO A 263 23.01 27.53 3.02
N VAL A 264 22.06 27.65 3.93
CA VAL A 264 21.28 26.51 4.43
C VAL A 264 19.80 26.71 4.16
N PRO A 265 19.06 25.61 3.97
CA PRO A 265 17.65 25.69 3.68
C PRO A 265 16.87 26.16 4.92
N LYS A 266 15.93 27.10 4.73
CA LYS A 266 14.95 27.55 5.70
C LYS A 266 13.55 27.38 5.12
N VAL A 267 12.68 26.64 5.80
CA VAL A 267 11.27 26.49 5.40
C VAL A 267 10.48 27.73 5.82
N ARG A 268 9.70 28.30 4.89
CA ARG A 268 8.63 29.25 5.19
C ARG A 268 7.38 28.42 5.56
N GLU A 269 7.06 28.34 6.86
CA GLU A 269 5.98 27.49 7.33
C GLU A 269 4.61 27.94 6.82
N GLU A 270 4.41 29.23 6.57
CA GLU A 270 3.19 29.82 6.01
C GLU A 270 2.87 29.35 4.58
N ASP A 271 3.90 29.07 3.79
CA ASP A 271 3.78 28.62 2.39
C ASP A 271 3.89 27.11 2.25
N CYS A 272 4.32 26.41 3.30
CA CYS A 272 4.57 24.96 3.26
C CYS A 272 3.26 24.17 3.28
N VAL A 273 3.02 23.36 2.25
CA VAL A 273 1.83 22.51 2.14
C VAL A 273 2.02 21.08 2.71
N GLY A 274 3.19 20.78 3.27
CA GLY A 274 3.43 19.48 3.90
C GLY A 274 3.56 18.31 2.93
N CYS A 275 3.95 18.53 1.68
CA CYS A 275 4.04 17.48 0.63
C CYS A 275 5.09 16.40 0.88
N ASN A 276 5.99 16.60 1.85
CA ASN A 276 7.06 15.67 2.25
C ASN A 276 8.21 15.45 1.24
N LEU A 277 8.20 16.12 0.08
CA LEU A 277 9.21 15.90 -0.96
C LEU A 277 10.64 16.19 -0.46
N CYS A 278 10.80 17.26 0.33
CA CYS A 278 12.09 17.65 0.90
C CYS A 278 12.69 16.59 1.84
N SER A 279 11.88 15.87 2.58
CA SER A 279 12.36 14.80 3.47
C SER A 279 12.76 13.54 2.68
N LEU A 280 12.03 13.23 1.59
CA LEU A 280 12.32 12.07 0.74
C LEU A 280 13.66 12.16 0.00
N VAL A 281 14.11 13.37 -0.33
CA VAL A 281 15.39 13.60 -1.01
C VAL A 281 16.55 13.86 -0.05
N CYS A 282 16.27 13.98 1.25
CA CYS A 282 17.32 14.24 2.23
C CYS A 282 18.19 13.00 2.45
N PRO A 283 19.52 13.08 2.25
CA PRO A 283 20.40 11.93 2.44
C PRO A 283 20.71 11.65 3.92
N VAL A 284 20.26 12.52 4.83
CA VAL A 284 20.48 12.39 6.27
C VAL A 284 19.19 11.98 6.94
N ASP A 285 19.23 10.83 7.58
CA ASP A 285 18.06 10.24 8.25
C ASP A 285 17.54 11.15 9.36
N GLU A 286 16.21 11.31 9.41
CA GLU A 286 15.50 12.16 10.38
C GLU A 286 15.99 13.63 10.44
N CYS A 287 16.73 14.11 9.45
CA CYS A 287 17.14 15.52 9.40
C CYS A 287 15.97 16.45 9.05
N ILE A 288 15.01 15.98 8.25
CA ILE A 288 13.79 16.72 7.94
C ILE A 288 12.59 15.90 8.38
N THR A 289 11.79 16.47 9.26
CA THR A 289 10.57 15.83 9.78
C THR A 289 9.35 16.67 9.45
N MET A 290 8.21 16.00 9.22
CA MET A 290 6.93 16.67 9.00
C MET A 290 6.21 16.82 10.34
N VAL A 291 6.02 18.06 10.81
CA VAL A 291 5.38 18.35 12.08
C VAL A 291 4.02 19.02 11.87
N GLU A 292 3.07 18.67 12.71
CA GLU A 292 1.77 19.34 12.77
C GLU A 292 1.93 20.71 13.45
N ILE A 293 1.29 21.73 12.88
CA ILE A 293 1.25 23.06 13.47
C ILE A 293 -0.19 23.50 13.71
N PRO A 294 -0.48 24.14 14.87
CA PRO A 294 -1.77 24.77 15.12
C PRO A 294 -1.95 25.97 14.19
N ASN A 295 -3.01 25.99 13.39
CA ASN A 295 -3.32 27.09 12.49
C ASN A 295 -4.52 27.94 12.95
N GLY A 296 -5.07 27.64 14.14
CA GLY A 296 -6.21 28.35 14.73
C GLY A 296 -7.57 28.06 14.05
N LYS A 297 -7.60 27.16 13.04
CA LYS A 297 -8.83 26.78 12.35
C LYS A 297 -9.48 25.59 13.06
N ALA A 298 -10.80 25.60 13.17
CA ALA A 298 -11.54 24.43 13.63
C ALA A 298 -11.45 23.30 12.61
N SER A 299 -11.44 22.04 13.08
CA SER A 299 -11.49 20.88 12.21
C SER A 299 -12.72 20.94 11.29
N MET A 300 -12.51 20.67 10.01
CA MET A 300 -13.56 20.68 8.99
C MET A 300 -13.28 19.63 7.94
N THR A 301 -14.19 18.69 7.75
CA THR A 301 -14.12 17.73 6.64
C THR A 301 -14.82 18.30 5.40
N TRP A 302 -14.55 17.71 4.22
CA TRP A 302 -15.27 18.06 2.99
C TRP A 302 -16.78 17.83 3.14
N SER A 303 -17.19 16.74 3.77
CA SER A 303 -18.59 16.44 4.04
C SER A 303 -19.23 17.53 4.93
N ASN A 304 -18.56 17.94 6.02
CA ASN A 304 -19.03 19.03 6.87
C ASN A 304 -19.12 20.36 6.10
N TYR A 305 -18.14 20.64 5.24
CA TYR A 305 -18.15 21.85 4.42
C TYR A 305 -19.36 21.88 3.47
N GLN A 306 -19.65 20.78 2.78
CA GLN A 306 -20.80 20.67 1.88
C GLN A 306 -22.13 20.80 2.64
N ASP A 307 -22.26 20.17 3.78
CA ASP A 307 -23.46 20.25 4.62
C ASP A 307 -23.73 21.69 5.09
N ARG A 308 -22.67 22.41 5.49
CA ARG A 308 -22.79 23.80 5.94
C ARG A 308 -23.09 24.76 4.79
N LEU A 309 -22.56 24.50 3.59
CA LEU A 309 -22.93 25.24 2.38
C LEU A 309 -24.41 25.05 2.06
N ALA A 310 -24.90 23.80 2.07
CA ALA A 310 -26.30 23.49 1.78
C ALA A 310 -27.26 24.12 2.77
N LYS A 311 -26.83 24.28 4.04
CA LYS A 311 -27.61 24.97 5.11
C LYS A 311 -27.49 26.50 5.09
N GLY A 312 -26.64 27.05 4.19
CA GLY A 312 -26.39 28.50 4.13
C GLY A 312 -25.55 29.05 5.30
N GLU A 313 -24.89 28.17 6.06
CA GLU A 313 -24.05 28.54 7.22
C GLU A 313 -22.68 29.08 6.82
N MET A 314 -22.29 28.89 5.57
CA MET A 314 -21.03 29.41 5.00
C MET A 314 -21.23 29.79 3.53
N LYS A 315 -20.30 30.61 3.03
CA LYS A 315 -20.19 30.93 1.60
C LYS A 315 -19.17 29.99 0.94
N ALA A 316 -19.41 29.68 -0.33
CA ALA A 316 -18.45 28.92 -1.11
C ALA A 316 -17.11 29.64 -1.17
N ILE A 317 -16.01 28.88 -1.01
CA ILE A 317 -14.66 29.39 -1.23
C ILE A 317 -14.54 29.65 -2.73
N PRO A 318 -14.17 30.88 -3.17
CA PRO A 318 -14.01 31.15 -4.59
C PRO A 318 -12.91 30.24 -5.17
N PRO A 319 -13.06 29.76 -6.40
CA PRO A 319 -11.97 29.03 -7.05
C PRO A 319 -10.72 29.90 -7.07
N HIS A 320 -9.57 29.29 -6.84
CA HIS A 320 -8.28 29.98 -7.04
C HIS A 320 -8.20 30.48 -8.47
N PRO A 321 -7.72 31.73 -8.70
CA PRO A 321 -7.54 32.29 -10.03
C PRO A 321 -6.52 31.47 -10.85
#